data_157e92f377bb8ee2527769e61c28d20b
#
_entry.id   157e92f377bb8ee2527769e61c28d20b
#
_cell.length_a   1.000
_cell.length_b   1.000
_cell.length_c   1.000
_cell.angle_alpha   90.00
_cell.angle_beta   90.00
_cell.angle_gamma   90.00
#
_symmetry.space_group_name_H-M   'P 1'
#
loop_
_entity.id
_entity.type
_entity.pdbx_description
1 polymer ?
#
loop_
_entity_poly.entity_id
_entity_poly.type
_entity_poly.pdbx_seq_one_letter_code
_entity_poly.pdbx_strand_id
1 'polypeptide(L)'
;MLTYKFLLIKLTATVLIIFPTLSFSVTVNDELRFATQMLSSGSMISLESAENSALMATVGEPKASLGHWLRAQSLYGLAGVGYDFDKKDRPFLEEARVRMIPLPNNLLPGNIFTFQTANSNSQYVLLMETSAFRLFVYKIDEFGNLSYENSFYSSIGLSGDNKTKEGDKKTPIGVYRFIKEISNPRADGFLGDIAMTLDYPNAQDKRDGRTGYGIWIHGVPKNTYVRSPKASDGCLALSNKDIELLKQYITYKKTHIVIVSKVSWLDPYTWKNNSKLIQNLFTSTSQVAGNNKNKVVAYYRVSKDRPSVALIRRGEIFYRDYWDETNKGLKKLLSERLN
;
A
#
# COMPACT_ATOMS: atom_id res chain seq x y z
N MET A 1 -34.79 -0.22 77.71
CA MET A 1 -34.41 0.87 76.80
C MET A 1 -33.61 0.27 75.64
N LEU A 2 -34.29 -0.05 74.56
CA LEU A 2 -33.67 -0.58 73.34
C LEU A 2 -33.53 0.58 72.36
N THR A 3 -32.32 0.89 71.98
CA THR A 3 -31.98 1.88 70.91
C THR A 3 -31.80 1.14 69.58
N TYR A 4 -32.69 1.33 68.66
CA TYR A 4 -32.55 0.86 67.28
C TYR A 4 -31.62 1.80 66.51
N LYS A 5 -30.52 1.26 65.99
CA LYS A 5 -29.66 1.94 65.00
C LYS A 5 -30.23 1.63 63.60
N PHE A 6 -30.71 2.65 62.90
CA PHE A 6 -31.02 2.56 61.47
C PHE A 6 -29.73 2.53 60.65
N LEU A 7 -29.55 1.47 59.89
CA LEU A 7 -28.47 1.33 58.93
C LEU A 7 -28.98 1.85 57.57
N LEU A 8 -28.51 3.06 57.17
CA LEU A 8 -28.77 3.59 55.86
C LEU A 8 -27.85 2.93 54.84
N ILE A 9 -28.41 2.02 54.02
CA ILE A 9 -27.70 1.46 52.83
C ILE A 9 -27.84 2.49 51.71
N LYS A 10 -26.76 3.22 51.40
CA LYS A 10 -26.67 4.02 50.19
C LYS A 10 -26.40 3.06 49.01
N LEU A 11 -27.45 2.85 48.20
CA LEU A 11 -27.31 2.22 46.89
C LEU A 11 -26.71 3.28 45.93
N THR A 12 -25.41 3.21 45.69
CA THR A 12 -24.80 3.95 44.57
C THR A 12 -24.99 3.12 43.31
N ALA A 13 -25.96 3.52 42.48
CA ALA A 13 -26.09 2.98 41.14
C ALA A 13 -24.88 3.43 40.29
N THR A 14 -23.92 2.54 40.12
CA THR A 14 -22.83 2.74 39.15
C THR A 14 -23.41 2.50 37.76
N VAL A 15 -23.73 3.57 37.04
CA VAL A 15 -24.06 3.50 35.63
C VAL A 15 -22.80 3.10 34.89
N LEU A 16 -22.72 1.83 34.50
CA LEU A 16 -21.67 1.33 33.62
C LEU A 16 -21.96 1.85 32.22
N ILE A 17 -21.36 3.00 31.83
CA ILE A 17 -21.39 3.49 30.48
C ILE A 17 -20.47 2.57 29.69
N ILE A 18 -21.06 1.57 29.01
CA ILE A 18 -20.35 0.76 28.01
C ILE A 18 -20.16 1.65 26.79
N PHE A 19 -19.02 2.35 26.71
CA PHE A 19 -18.57 2.85 25.43
C PHE A 19 -18.26 1.63 24.57
N PRO A 20 -18.79 1.54 23.34
CA PRO A 20 -18.28 0.55 22.40
C PRO A 20 -16.83 0.93 22.13
N THR A 21 -15.90 0.24 22.80
CA THR A 21 -14.50 0.28 22.41
C THR A 21 -14.45 -0.34 21.02
N LEU A 22 -14.29 0.50 20.01
CA LEU A 22 -13.75 0.06 18.73
C LEU A 22 -12.38 -0.54 19.04
N SER A 23 -12.36 -1.83 19.30
CA SER A 23 -11.13 -2.59 19.42
C SER A 23 -10.53 -2.65 18.02
N PHE A 24 -9.68 -1.68 17.70
CA PHE A 24 -8.73 -1.86 16.61
C PHE A 24 -7.89 -3.06 17.02
N SER A 25 -8.11 -4.20 16.38
CA SER A 25 -7.24 -5.36 16.59
C SER A 25 -5.86 -4.96 16.11
N VAL A 26 -4.91 -4.87 17.05
CA VAL A 26 -3.51 -4.61 16.71
C VAL A 26 -3.02 -5.72 15.80
N THR A 27 -2.53 -5.38 14.63
CA THR A 27 -2.08 -6.36 13.64
C THR A 27 -0.64 -6.80 13.91
N VAL A 28 -0.25 -7.95 13.38
CA VAL A 28 1.16 -8.41 13.40
C VAL A 28 2.11 -7.35 12.82
N ASN A 29 1.66 -6.64 11.79
CA ASN A 29 2.43 -5.54 11.20
C ASN A 29 2.62 -4.37 12.16
N ASP A 30 1.61 -4.02 12.95
CA ASP A 30 1.69 -2.96 13.96
C ASP A 30 2.62 -3.35 15.10
N GLU A 31 2.54 -4.59 15.57
CA GLU A 31 3.43 -5.13 16.60
C GLU A 31 4.88 -5.14 16.15
N LEU A 32 5.18 -5.62 14.94
CA LEU A 32 6.53 -5.61 14.39
C LEU A 32 7.09 -4.20 14.26
N ARG A 33 6.27 -3.24 13.82
CA ARG A 33 6.66 -1.84 13.71
C ARG A 33 6.96 -1.22 15.08
N PHE A 34 6.07 -1.42 16.04
CA PHE A 34 6.22 -0.90 17.39
C PHE A 34 7.44 -1.52 18.10
N ALA A 35 7.63 -2.84 18.02
CA ALA A 35 8.80 -3.52 18.56
C ALA A 35 10.11 -2.97 17.98
N THR A 36 10.15 -2.73 16.66
CA THR A 36 11.32 -2.14 16.01
C THR A 36 11.61 -0.73 16.52
N GLN A 37 10.56 0.09 16.66
CA GLN A 37 10.69 1.46 17.17
C GLN A 37 11.19 1.48 18.62
N MET A 38 10.63 0.63 19.46
CA MET A 38 11.02 0.53 20.88
C MET A 38 12.45 0.00 21.03
N LEU A 39 12.83 -1.02 20.27
CA LEU A 39 14.20 -1.53 20.27
C LEU A 39 15.22 -0.44 19.90
N SER A 40 14.88 0.42 18.94
CA SER A 40 15.78 1.49 18.49
C SER A 40 16.02 2.59 19.53
N SER A 41 15.16 2.75 20.53
CA SER A 41 15.33 3.75 21.60
C SER A 41 16.26 3.29 22.73
N GLY A 42 16.45 1.99 22.92
CA GLY A 42 17.50 1.40 23.74
C GLY A 42 17.37 1.59 25.28
N SER A 43 16.31 2.22 25.81
CA SER A 43 16.10 2.29 27.27
C SER A 43 15.55 0.96 27.80
N MET A 44 15.73 0.68 29.09
CA MET A 44 15.20 -0.56 29.72
C MET A 44 13.69 -0.71 29.49
N ILE A 45 12.91 0.34 29.71
CA ILE A 45 11.45 0.34 29.51
C ILE A 45 11.10 0.08 28.02
N SER A 46 11.86 0.66 27.11
CA SER A 46 11.61 0.44 25.68
C SER A 46 12.04 -0.95 25.22
N LEU A 47 13.08 -1.54 25.81
CA LEU A 47 13.48 -2.91 25.53
C LEU A 47 12.43 -3.92 26.02
N GLU A 48 11.83 -3.72 27.20
CA GLU A 48 10.70 -4.51 27.67
C GLU A 48 9.48 -4.38 26.77
N SER A 49 9.16 -3.16 26.34
CA SER A 49 8.06 -2.91 25.38
C SER A 49 8.32 -3.56 24.02
N ALA A 50 9.57 -3.52 23.56
CA ALA A 50 9.98 -4.18 22.30
C ALA A 50 9.84 -5.70 22.40
N GLU A 51 10.27 -6.30 23.53
CA GLU A 51 10.16 -7.74 23.76
C GLU A 51 8.69 -8.19 23.76
N ASN A 52 7.83 -7.47 24.49
CA ASN A 52 6.39 -7.79 24.57
C ASN A 52 5.71 -7.70 23.21
N SER A 53 5.93 -6.64 22.43
CA SER A 53 5.34 -6.51 21.10
C SER A 53 5.91 -7.54 20.10
N ALA A 54 7.21 -7.83 20.18
CA ALA A 54 7.80 -8.88 19.37
C ALA A 54 7.22 -10.27 19.72
N LEU A 55 6.96 -10.53 21.00
CA LEU A 55 6.25 -11.73 21.45
C LEU A 55 4.84 -11.78 20.88
N MET A 56 4.06 -10.69 20.99
CA MET A 56 2.70 -10.62 20.42
C MET A 56 2.69 -10.85 18.91
N ALA A 57 3.67 -10.28 18.18
CA ALA A 57 3.82 -10.55 16.75
C ALA A 57 4.05 -12.03 16.46
N THR A 58 4.89 -12.73 17.26
CA THR A 58 5.16 -14.17 17.06
C THR A 58 4.02 -15.07 17.52
N VAL A 59 3.21 -14.64 18.47
CA VAL A 59 1.96 -15.33 18.87
C VAL A 59 0.91 -15.20 17.76
N GLY A 60 0.74 -14.02 17.20
CA GLY A 60 -0.18 -13.77 16.09
C GLY A 60 0.25 -14.42 14.77
N GLU A 61 1.56 -14.55 14.55
CA GLU A 61 2.16 -15.17 13.38
C GLU A 61 3.51 -15.85 13.74
N PRO A 62 3.48 -17.14 14.07
CA PRO A 62 4.68 -17.88 14.47
C PRO A 62 5.80 -17.94 13.44
N LYS A 63 5.51 -17.59 12.18
CA LYS A 63 6.47 -17.55 11.07
C LYS A 63 7.05 -16.15 10.83
N ALA A 64 6.70 -15.17 11.67
CA ALA A 64 7.25 -13.82 11.60
C ALA A 64 8.71 -13.80 12.07
N SER A 65 9.63 -14.15 11.18
CA SER A 65 11.07 -14.25 11.49
C SER A 65 11.64 -12.97 12.09
N LEU A 66 11.19 -11.80 11.61
CA LEU A 66 11.57 -10.52 12.21
C LEU A 66 11.10 -10.40 13.67
N GLY A 67 9.91 -10.91 14.02
CA GLY A 67 9.42 -10.93 15.40
C GLY A 67 10.32 -11.71 16.33
N HIS A 68 10.73 -12.92 15.93
CA HIS A 68 11.69 -13.73 16.69
C HIS A 68 13.05 -13.04 16.84
N TRP A 69 13.53 -12.41 15.76
CA TRP A 69 14.79 -11.67 15.78
C TRP A 69 14.71 -10.45 16.72
N LEU A 70 13.66 -9.63 16.61
CA LEU A 70 13.45 -8.46 17.49
C LEU A 70 13.37 -8.87 18.96
N ARG A 71 12.66 -9.97 19.26
CA ARG A 71 12.56 -10.51 20.61
C ARG A 71 13.93 -10.92 21.17
N ALA A 72 14.73 -11.62 20.38
CA ALA A 72 16.08 -12.00 20.76
C ALA A 72 16.94 -10.77 21.04
N GLN A 73 16.91 -9.74 20.16
CA GLN A 73 17.66 -8.50 20.35
C GLN A 73 17.23 -7.76 21.62
N SER A 74 15.93 -7.69 21.91
CA SER A 74 15.42 -7.05 23.14
C SER A 74 15.92 -7.78 24.39
N LEU A 75 15.88 -9.11 24.40
CA LEU A 75 16.38 -9.93 25.51
C LEU A 75 17.90 -9.78 25.73
N TYR A 76 18.70 -9.71 24.65
CA TYR A 76 20.15 -9.39 24.74
C TYR A 76 20.37 -8.02 25.39
N GLY A 77 19.62 -6.99 24.95
CA GLY A 77 19.70 -5.65 25.52
C GLY A 77 19.32 -5.63 27.00
N LEU A 78 18.23 -6.31 27.40
CA LEU A 78 17.79 -6.42 28.80
C LEU A 78 18.81 -7.16 29.67
N ALA A 79 19.52 -8.15 29.13
CA ALA A 79 20.59 -8.86 29.81
C ALA A 79 21.92 -8.06 29.86
N GLY A 80 22.01 -6.90 29.24
CA GLY A 80 23.22 -6.11 29.14
C GLY A 80 24.29 -6.77 28.25
N VAL A 81 23.91 -7.67 27.37
CA VAL A 81 24.82 -8.38 26.48
C VAL A 81 24.87 -7.66 25.13
N GLY A 82 26.05 -7.29 24.66
CA GLY A 82 26.27 -6.76 23.33
C GLY A 82 26.00 -7.81 22.26
N TYR A 83 25.47 -7.39 21.12
CA TYR A 83 25.25 -8.25 19.96
C TYR A 83 25.97 -7.69 18.74
N ASP A 84 26.84 -8.49 18.12
CA ASP A 84 27.52 -8.14 16.88
C ASP A 84 26.69 -8.61 15.69
N PHE A 85 26.22 -7.66 14.89
CA PHE A 85 25.42 -7.94 13.68
C PHE A 85 26.30 -8.55 12.59
N ASP A 86 25.85 -9.65 12.01
CA ASP A 86 26.50 -10.32 10.90
C ASP A 86 25.69 -10.22 9.58
N LYS A 87 26.19 -10.89 8.52
CA LYS A 87 25.48 -10.92 7.22
C LYS A 87 24.11 -11.59 7.29
N LYS A 88 23.87 -12.47 8.26
CA LYS A 88 22.59 -13.18 8.43
C LYS A 88 21.52 -12.27 9.00
N ASP A 89 21.93 -11.23 9.74
CA ASP A 89 21.00 -10.23 10.29
C ASP A 89 20.52 -9.20 9.28
N ARG A 90 21.23 -9.04 8.17
CA ARG A 90 20.95 -8.03 7.17
C ARG A 90 19.49 -8.02 6.66
N PRO A 91 18.85 -9.17 6.35
CA PRO A 91 17.45 -9.20 5.93
C PRO A 91 16.50 -8.63 6.99
N PHE A 92 16.74 -8.92 8.27
CA PHE A 92 15.94 -8.42 9.39
C PHE A 92 16.14 -6.93 9.62
N LEU A 93 17.38 -6.46 9.55
CA LEU A 93 17.70 -5.03 9.63
C LEU A 93 17.05 -4.23 8.49
N GLU A 94 17.07 -4.75 7.27
CA GLU A 94 16.42 -4.13 6.13
C GLU A 94 14.90 -4.10 6.31
N GLU A 95 14.27 -5.19 6.74
CA GLU A 95 12.83 -5.24 7.01
C GLU A 95 12.45 -4.32 8.17
N ALA A 96 13.18 -4.36 9.29
CA ALA A 96 12.96 -3.49 10.45
C ALA A 96 13.03 -2.01 10.04
N ARG A 97 14.06 -1.62 9.30
CA ARG A 97 14.24 -0.25 8.81
C ARG A 97 13.07 0.24 7.96
N VAL A 98 12.56 -0.62 7.08
CA VAL A 98 11.40 -0.31 6.23
C VAL A 98 10.12 -0.15 7.04
N ARG A 99 9.92 -1.00 8.06
CA ARG A 99 8.73 -0.91 8.93
C ARG A 99 8.71 0.34 9.79
N MET A 100 9.88 0.94 10.08
CA MET A 100 9.98 2.23 10.78
C MET A 100 9.56 3.44 9.95
N ILE A 101 9.43 3.31 8.61
CA ILE A 101 8.98 4.42 7.76
C ILE A 101 7.55 4.83 8.22
N PRO A 102 7.35 6.09 8.66
CA PRO A 102 6.06 6.54 9.17
C PRO A 102 4.95 6.43 8.12
N LEU A 103 3.74 6.15 8.58
CA LEU A 103 2.55 6.33 7.75
C LEU A 103 2.31 7.82 7.51
N PRO A 104 1.85 8.21 6.32
CA PRO A 104 1.54 9.60 6.01
C PRO A 104 0.24 10.01 6.71
N ASN A 105 0.34 10.46 7.97
CA ASN A 105 -0.82 10.91 8.73
C ASN A 105 -1.40 12.18 8.11
N ASN A 106 -2.71 12.15 7.80
CA ASN A 106 -3.46 13.28 7.23
C ASN A 106 -2.88 13.84 5.92
N LEU A 107 -2.09 13.07 5.19
CA LEU A 107 -1.57 13.45 3.88
C LEU A 107 -2.20 12.60 2.78
N LEU A 108 -2.31 13.19 1.59
CA LEU A 108 -2.82 12.53 0.39
C LEU A 108 -1.71 12.39 -0.66
N PRO A 109 -1.75 11.34 -1.50
CA PRO A 109 -0.73 11.14 -2.52
C PRO A 109 -0.91 12.12 -3.68
N GLY A 110 0.05 13.00 -3.90
CA GLY A 110 0.11 13.90 -5.05
C GLY A 110 0.39 13.18 -6.39
N ASN A 111 0.49 11.86 -6.34
CA ASN A 111 0.59 10.99 -7.51
C ASN A 111 -0.79 10.54 -8.05
N ILE A 112 -1.86 10.75 -7.28
CA ILE A 112 -3.22 10.31 -7.62
C ILE A 112 -4.18 11.47 -7.43
N PHE A 113 -4.89 11.83 -8.49
CA PHE A 113 -5.99 12.77 -8.47
C PHE A 113 -7.21 12.09 -9.06
N THR A 114 -8.31 12.11 -8.35
CA THR A 114 -9.58 11.51 -8.75
C THR A 114 -10.64 12.58 -8.87
N PHE A 115 -11.58 12.38 -9.77
CA PHE A 115 -12.61 13.34 -10.08
C PHE A 115 -13.98 12.70 -9.90
N GLN A 116 -15.03 13.51 -9.81
CA GLN A 116 -16.40 13.03 -9.62
C GLN A 116 -16.74 11.88 -10.57
N THR A 117 -17.16 10.77 -10.04
CA THR A 117 -17.40 9.53 -10.76
C THR A 117 -18.85 9.05 -10.61
N ALA A 118 -19.79 9.79 -11.16
CA ALA A 118 -21.07 9.14 -11.44
C ALA A 118 -20.78 7.91 -12.32
N ASN A 119 -20.84 6.69 -11.75
CA ASN A 119 -20.45 5.41 -12.35
C ASN A 119 -18.93 5.20 -12.52
N SER A 120 -18.15 5.38 -11.46
CA SER A 120 -16.73 5.04 -11.50
C SER A 120 -16.51 3.55 -11.67
N ASN A 121 -15.44 3.23 -12.36
CA ASN A 121 -15.06 1.87 -12.70
C ASN A 121 -14.59 1.06 -11.48
N SER A 122 -14.12 1.72 -10.41
CA SER A 122 -13.70 1.13 -9.15
C SER A 122 -13.87 2.12 -8.00
N GLN A 123 -14.23 1.62 -6.81
CA GLN A 123 -14.28 2.40 -5.58
C GLN A 123 -12.91 2.57 -4.91
N TYR A 124 -11.90 1.88 -5.42
CA TYR A 124 -10.56 1.86 -4.83
C TYR A 124 -9.49 2.10 -5.88
N VAL A 125 -8.41 2.72 -5.45
CA VAL A 125 -7.15 2.83 -6.18
C VAL A 125 -6.02 2.42 -5.25
N LEU A 126 -5.05 1.68 -5.79
CA LEU A 126 -3.89 1.22 -5.05
C LEU A 126 -2.66 2.04 -5.43
N LEU A 127 -1.78 2.26 -4.46
CA LEU A 127 -0.52 2.98 -4.65
C LEU A 127 0.63 2.18 -4.05
N MET A 128 1.54 1.71 -4.87
CA MET A 128 2.76 1.08 -4.41
C MET A 128 3.90 2.10 -4.39
N GLU A 129 4.42 2.40 -3.21
CA GLU A 129 5.67 3.13 -3.03
C GLU A 129 6.81 2.14 -2.85
N THR A 130 7.65 1.98 -3.88
CA THR A 130 8.71 0.97 -3.85
C THR A 130 9.82 1.30 -2.87
N SER A 131 10.14 2.59 -2.65
CA SER A 131 11.14 3.02 -1.66
C SER A 131 10.71 2.79 -0.21
N ALA A 132 9.40 2.74 0.04
CA ALA A 132 8.82 2.45 1.35
C ALA A 132 8.39 0.98 1.49
N PHE A 133 8.48 0.19 0.42
CA PHE A 133 8.02 -1.21 0.39
C PHE A 133 6.59 -1.36 0.90
N ARG A 134 5.73 -0.41 0.50
CA ARG A 134 4.37 -0.30 1.02
C ARG A 134 3.35 -0.09 -0.08
N LEU A 135 2.33 -0.93 -0.04
CA LEU A 135 1.16 -0.86 -0.88
C LEU A 135 0.02 -0.21 -0.09
N PHE A 136 -0.38 0.99 -0.50
CA PHE A 136 -1.50 1.71 0.09
C PHE A 136 -2.79 1.44 -0.68
N VAL A 137 -3.91 1.43 0.02
CA VAL A 137 -5.25 1.37 -0.55
C VAL A 137 -5.98 2.66 -0.20
N TYR A 138 -6.52 3.31 -1.22
CA TYR A 138 -7.35 4.50 -1.08
C TYR A 138 -8.75 4.22 -1.60
N LYS A 139 -9.75 4.59 -0.81
CA LYS A 139 -11.15 4.63 -1.23
C LYS A 139 -11.42 5.94 -1.96
N ILE A 140 -12.23 5.84 -3.02
CA ILE A 140 -12.69 6.99 -3.83
C ILE A 140 -14.18 7.15 -3.54
N ASP A 141 -14.59 8.31 -3.03
CA ASP A 141 -16.00 8.62 -2.82
C ASP A 141 -16.69 9.08 -4.14
N GLU A 142 -17.99 9.31 -4.07
CA GLU A 142 -18.79 9.77 -5.23
C GLU A 142 -18.38 11.16 -5.75
N PHE A 143 -17.70 11.96 -4.93
CA PHE A 143 -17.19 13.29 -5.29
C PHE A 143 -15.75 13.25 -5.82
N GLY A 144 -15.12 12.08 -5.81
CA GLY A 144 -13.74 11.90 -6.22
C GLY A 144 -12.71 12.23 -5.13
N ASN A 145 -13.10 12.34 -3.86
CA ASN A 145 -12.14 12.51 -2.78
C ASN A 145 -11.52 11.17 -2.43
N LEU A 146 -10.24 11.22 -2.02
CA LEU A 146 -9.50 10.06 -1.53
C LEU A 146 -9.57 9.98 -0.01
N SER A 147 -9.78 8.78 0.51
CA SER A 147 -9.58 8.46 1.91
C SER A 147 -8.65 7.25 2.04
N TYR A 148 -7.71 7.32 2.98
CA TYR A 148 -6.87 6.17 3.33
C TYR A 148 -7.74 5.06 3.91
N GLU A 149 -7.56 3.85 3.41
CA GLU A 149 -8.31 2.67 3.84
C GLU A 149 -7.41 1.64 4.53
N ASN A 150 -6.28 1.31 3.89
CA ASN A 150 -5.36 0.30 4.40
C ASN A 150 -3.97 0.46 3.79
N SER A 151 -2.98 -0.23 4.38
CA SER A 151 -1.67 -0.43 3.75
C SER A 151 -1.05 -1.77 4.13
N PHE A 152 -0.25 -2.31 3.22
CA PHE A 152 0.39 -3.61 3.34
C PHE A 152 1.89 -3.49 3.11
N TYR A 153 2.69 -4.22 3.87
CA TYR A 153 4.09 -4.43 3.54
C TYR A 153 4.18 -5.26 2.25
N SER A 154 5.06 -4.86 1.34
CA SER A 154 5.28 -5.57 0.08
C SER A 154 6.75 -5.67 -0.25
N SER A 155 7.23 -6.87 -0.48
CA SER A 155 8.52 -7.10 -1.13
C SER A 155 8.44 -6.73 -2.62
N ILE A 156 9.53 -6.24 -3.18
CA ILE A 156 9.67 -5.87 -4.60
C ILE A 156 10.78 -6.66 -5.30
N GLY A 157 11.05 -6.34 -6.54
CA GLY A 157 12.15 -6.91 -7.33
C GLY A 157 13.49 -6.82 -6.63
N LEU A 158 14.30 -7.89 -6.71
CA LEU A 158 15.63 -8.00 -6.10
C LEU A 158 16.56 -6.84 -6.52
N SER A 159 16.44 -6.38 -7.76
CA SER A 159 17.19 -5.24 -8.31
C SER A 159 16.47 -3.89 -8.17
N GLY A 160 15.45 -3.81 -7.29
CA GLY A 160 14.66 -2.60 -7.04
C GLY A 160 13.56 -2.39 -8.06
N ASP A 161 13.37 -1.15 -8.46
CA ASP A 161 12.30 -0.72 -9.38
C ASP A 161 12.82 -0.27 -10.76
N ASN A 162 11.93 0.35 -11.55
CA ASN A 162 12.15 0.85 -12.90
C ASN A 162 12.57 -0.26 -13.89
N LYS A 163 11.73 -1.30 -13.96
CA LYS A 163 11.87 -2.41 -14.93
C LYS A 163 11.93 -1.90 -16.37
N THR A 164 12.91 -2.38 -17.13
CA THR A 164 13.10 -2.03 -18.55
C THR A 164 13.12 -3.25 -19.46
N LYS A 165 13.65 -4.39 -19.00
CA LYS A 165 13.79 -5.60 -19.83
C LYS A 165 13.45 -6.86 -19.06
N GLU A 166 13.11 -7.90 -19.78
CA GLU A 166 12.92 -9.23 -19.23
C GLU A 166 14.15 -9.68 -18.43
N GLY A 167 13.94 -10.37 -17.30
CA GLY A 167 15.00 -10.91 -16.46
C GLY A 167 15.79 -9.89 -15.62
N ASP A 168 15.49 -8.58 -15.67
CA ASP A 168 16.22 -7.56 -14.91
C ASP A 168 15.91 -7.54 -13.40
N LYS A 169 14.99 -8.38 -12.95
CA LYS A 169 14.54 -8.53 -11.55
C LYS A 169 14.08 -7.23 -10.91
N LYS A 170 13.50 -6.34 -11.71
CA LYS A 170 12.99 -5.03 -11.27
C LYS A 170 11.48 -4.99 -11.31
N THR A 171 10.89 -4.28 -10.36
CA THR A 171 9.47 -3.93 -10.35
C THR A 171 9.22 -2.77 -11.32
N PRO A 172 8.21 -2.83 -12.19
CA PRO A 172 7.93 -1.72 -13.10
C PRO A 172 7.36 -0.52 -12.35
N ILE A 173 7.66 0.67 -12.85
CA ILE A 173 7.06 1.94 -12.47
C ILE A 173 6.00 2.28 -13.50
N GLY A 174 4.76 2.59 -13.09
CA GLY A 174 3.67 2.84 -14.04
C GLY A 174 2.29 2.74 -13.42
N VAL A 175 1.28 2.79 -14.29
CA VAL A 175 -0.13 2.61 -13.91
C VAL A 175 -0.64 1.35 -14.58
N TYR A 176 -1.05 0.39 -13.78
CA TYR A 176 -1.48 -0.94 -14.24
C TYR A 176 -2.87 -1.27 -13.72
N ARG A 177 -3.53 -2.26 -14.35
CA ARG A 177 -4.80 -2.82 -13.90
C ARG A 177 -4.63 -4.25 -13.41
N PHE A 178 -5.41 -4.61 -12.44
CA PHE A 178 -5.60 -6.01 -12.08
C PHE A 178 -6.44 -6.71 -13.15
N ILE A 179 -5.94 -7.81 -13.71
CA ILE A 179 -6.59 -8.52 -14.82
C ILE A 179 -7.38 -9.72 -14.35
N LYS A 180 -6.76 -10.61 -13.58
CA LYS A 180 -7.39 -11.81 -13.03
C LYS A 180 -6.67 -12.32 -11.80
N GLU A 181 -7.37 -13.13 -11.04
CA GLU A 181 -6.82 -13.99 -9.99
C GLU A 181 -6.36 -15.32 -10.57
N ILE A 182 -5.32 -15.87 -10.00
CA ILE A 182 -4.83 -17.22 -10.26
C ILE A 182 -4.71 -17.91 -8.91
N SER A 183 -5.47 -18.98 -8.70
CA SER A 183 -5.35 -19.84 -7.53
C SER A 183 -4.21 -20.83 -7.75
N ASN A 184 -3.41 -21.08 -6.71
CA ASN A 184 -2.24 -21.97 -6.75
C ASN A 184 -1.33 -21.71 -7.98
N PRO A 185 -0.77 -20.49 -8.11
CA PRO A 185 -0.07 -20.03 -9.31
C PRO A 185 1.18 -20.84 -9.64
N ARG A 186 1.74 -21.57 -8.66
CA ARG A 186 2.86 -22.50 -8.82
C ARG A 186 2.67 -23.73 -7.94
N ALA A 187 2.91 -24.90 -8.51
CA ALA A 187 2.72 -26.19 -7.82
C ALA A 187 3.64 -26.36 -6.60
N ASP A 188 4.80 -25.71 -6.56
CA ASP A 188 5.73 -25.73 -5.43
C ASP A 188 5.32 -24.77 -4.29
N GLY A 189 4.20 -24.03 -4.44
CA GLY A 189 3.70 -23.08 -3.45
C GLY A 189 4.56 -21.82 -3.27
N PHE A 190 5.58 -21.60 -4.10
CA PHE A 190 6.53 -20.48 -3.95
C PHE A 190 5.89 -19.09 -4.05
N LEU A 191 4.75 -18.96 -4.74
CA LEU A 191 4.00 -17.72 -4.90
C LEU A 191 2.77 -17.65 -3.97
N GLY A 192 2.69 -18.53 -2.97
CA GLY A 192 1.51 -18.65 -2.11
C GLY A 192 0.32 -19.27 -2.85
N ASP A 193 -0.85 -19.21 -2.22
CA ASP A 193 -2.08 -19.82 -2.75
C ASP A 193 -2.78 -18.94 -3.79
N ILE A 194 -2.45 -17.64 -3.84
CA ILE A 194 -3.10 -16.65 -4.71
C ILE A 194 -2.09 -15.74 -5.37
N ALA A 195 -2.33 -15.46 -6.66
CA ALA A 195 -1.68 -14.37 -7.39
C ALA A 195 -2.72 -13.56 -8.18
N MET A 196 -2.50 -12.25 -8.28
CA MET A 196 -3.28 -11.32 -9.06
C MET A 196 -2.41 -10.74 -10.16
N THR A 197 -2.79 -10.93 -11.41
CA THR A 197 -1.98 -10.50 -12.56
C THR A 197 -2.23 -9.04 -12.88
N LEU A 198 -1.17 -8.34 -13.30
CA LEU A 198 -1.24 -6.97 -13.81
C LEU A 198 -1.10 -6.95 -15.33
N ASP A 199 -1.62 -5.89 -15.99
CA ASP A 199 -1.50 -5.67 -17.44
C ASP A 199 -0.14 -5.08 -17.86
N TYR A 200 0.95 -5.57 -17.24
CA TYR A 200 2.33 -5.26 -17.68
C TYR A 200 2.77 -6.23 -18.79
N PRO A 201 3.44 -5.77 -19.87
CA PRO A 201 3.65 -4.37 -20.24
C PRO A 201 2.38 -3.73 -20.85
N ASN A 202 2.05 -2.52 -20.40
CA ASN A 202 0.95 -1.74 -20.96
C ASN A 202 1.35 -1.08 -22.31
N ALA A 203 0.45 -0.30 -22.93
CA ALA A 203 0.72 0.34 -24.19
C ALA A 203 1.91 1.33 -24.15
N GLN A 204 2.10 2.04 -23.03
CA GLN A 204 3.25 2.95 -22.84
C GLN A 204 4.55 2.18 -22.66
N ASP A 205 4.55 1.10 -21.87
CA ASP A 205 5.73 0.26 -21.69
C ASP A 205 6.21 -0.32 -23.04
N LYS A 206 5.27 -0.80 -23.87
CA LYS A 206 5.57 -1.30 -25.22
C LYS A 206 6.14 -0.21 -26.12
N ARG A 207 5.58 0.99 -26.09
CA ARG A 207 6.08 2.16 -26.83
C ARG A 207 7.49 2.52 -26.40
N ASP A 208 7.80 2.43 -25.08
CA ASP A 208 9.13 2.72 -24.54
C ASP A 208 10.13 1.55 -24.74
N GLY A 209 9.75 0.51 -25.47
CA GLY A 209 10.60 -0.67 -25.71
C GLY A 209 10.83 -1.53 -24.46
N ARG A 210 9.98 -1.40 -23.44
CA ARG A 210 10.05 -2.23 -22.23
C ARG A 210 9.55 -3.63 -22.51
N THR A 211 10.27 -4.62 -21.99
CA THR A 211 9.98 -6.03 -22.29
C THR A 211 9.75 -6.86 -21.01
N GLY A 212 9.42 -8.13 -21.22
CA GLY A 212 9.06 -9.07 -20.17
C GLY A 212 7.55 -9.15 -19.93
N TYR A 213 7.14 -10.00 -19.01
CA TYR A 213 5.76 -10.31 -18.66
C TYR A 213 5.67 -10.83 -17.22
N GLY A 214 4.45 -11.18 -16.78
CA GLY A 214 4.29 -11.91 -15.51
C GLY A 214 4.58 -11.07 -14.26
N ILE A 215 4.28 -9.77 -14.29
CA ILE A 215 4.30 -8.95 -13.07
C ILE A 215 2.97 -9.17 -12.36
N TRP A 216 3.05 -9.75 -11.18
CA TRP A 216 1.92 -10.13 -10.35
C TRP A 216 2.05 -9.56 -8.94
N ILE A 217 0.93 -9.51 -8.24
CA ILE A 217 0.90 -9.39 -6.78
C ILE A 217 0.52 -10.76 -6.24
N HIS A 218 1.34 -11.34 -5.36
CA HIS A 218 1.17 -12.72 -4.92
C HIS A 218 1.55 -12.92 -3.46
N GLY A 219 1.15 -14.04 -2.90
CA GLY A 219 1.52 -14.47 -1.56
C GLY A 219 2.96 -14.99 -1.46
N VAL A 220 3.23 -15.70 -0.39
CA VAL A 220 4.52 -16.31 -0.07
C VAL A 220 4.34 -17.79 0.27
N PRO A 221 5.42 -18.60 0.28
CA PRO A 221 5.34 -20.00 0.71
C PRO A 221 4.68 -20.14 2.09
N LYS A 222 3.96 -21.24 2.30
CA LYS A 222 3.22 -21.49 3.55
C LYS A 222 4.09 -21.50 4.82
N ASN A 223 5.38 -21.74 4.70
CA ASN A 223 6.35 -21.71 5.80
C ASN A 223 7.01 -20.34 6.00
N THR A 224 6.58 -19.31 5.27
CA THR A 224 7.13 -17.96 5.30
C THR A 224 6.00 -16.98 5.66
N TYR A 225 6.28 -15.99 6.50
CA TYR A 225 5.33 -14.90 6.76
C TYR A 225 5.39 -13.83 5.67
N VAL A 226 6.57 -13.25 5.47
CA VAL A 226 6.86 -12.27 4.41
C VAL A 226 8.24 -12.51 3.84
N ARG A 227 8.54 -11.94 2.69
CA ARG A 227 9.90 -11.88 2.13
C ARG A 227 10.61 -10.61 2.58
N SER A 228 11.94 -10.62 2.54
CA SER A 228 12.76 -9.41 2.68
C SER A 228 12.33 -8.34 1.67
N PRO A 229 12.65 -7.05 1.91
CA PRO A 229 12.18 -5.94 1.07
C PRO A 229 12.46 -6.11 -0.42
N LYS A 230 13.63 -6.64 -0.79
CA LYS A 230 14.03 -6.91 -2.18
C LYS A 230 14.26 -8.41 -2.36
N ALA A 231 13.26 -9.15 -2.78
CA ALA A 231 13.34 -10.61 -2.83
C ALA A 231 12.46 -11.27 -3.92
N SER A 232 12.03 -10.52 -4.94
CA SER A 232 11.28 -11.10 -6.07
C SER A 232 11.97 -10.87 -7.41
N ASP A 233 11.47 -11.52 -8.46
CA ASP A 233 11.95 -11.30 -9.83
C ASP A 233 11.22 -10.11 -10.52
N GLY A 234 10.58 -9.23 -9.73
CA GLY A 234 9.89 -8.03 -10.18
C GLY A 234 8.42 -7.93 -9.72
N CYS A 235 7.87 -9.02 -9.19
CA CYS A 235 6.53 -9.06 -8.61
C CYS A 235 6.46 -8.31 -7.28
N LEU A 236 5.25 -8.05 -6.82
CA LEU A 236 4.95 -7.57 -5.46
C LEU A 236 4.55 -8.78 -4.62
N ALA A 237 5.29 -9.06 -3.54
CA ALA A 237 4.98 -10.19 -2.66
C ALA A 237 4.51 -9.69 -1.30
N LEU A 238 3.32 -10.16 -0.88
CA LEU A 238 2.68 -9.85 0.39
C LEU A 238 2.60 -11.10 1.27
N SER A 239 2.27 -10.96 2.55
CA SER A 239 1.89 -12.12 3.35
C SER A 239 0.63 -12.78 2.79
N ASN A 240 0.44 -14.08 3.06
CA ASN A 240 -0.76 -14.79 2.60
C ASN A 240 -2.05 -14.22 3.22
N LYS A 241 -1.99 -13.70 4.44
CA LYS A 241 -3.12 -12.99 5.08
C LYS A 241 -3.40 -11.65 4.38
N ASP A 242 -2.35 -10.89 4.08
CA ASP A 242 -2.49 -9.56 3.45
C ASP A 242 -3.03 -9.67 2.02
N ILE A 243 -2.63 -10.72 1.25
CA ILE A 243 -3.17 -10.89 -0.11
C ILE A 243 -4.65 -11.27 -0.10
N GLU A 244 -5.11 -12.06 0.87
CA GLU A 244 -6.53 -12.35 1.05
C GLU A 244 -7.32 -11.07 1.41
N LEU A 245 -6.79 -10.24 2.32
CA LEU A 245 -7.41 -8.96 2.67
C LEU A 245 -7.41 -7.99 1.48
N LEU A 246 -6.38 -8.02 0.65
CA LEU A 246 -6.27 -7.14 -0.53
C LEU A 246 -7.37 -7.40 -1.55
N LYS A 247 -7.85 -8.64 -1.68
CA LYS A 247 -8.89 -9.04 -2.65
C LYS A 247 -10.16 -8.20 -2.55
N GLN A 248 -10.59 -7.83 -1.35
CA GLN A 248 -11.83 -7.06 -1.13
C GLN A 248 -11.81 -5.67 -1.80
N TYR A 249 -10.62 -5.13 -2.08
CA TYR A 249 -10.43 -3.83 -2.70
C TYR A 249 -10.31 -3.89 -4.23
N ILE A 250 -10.32 -5.11 -4.81
CA ILE A 250 -10.02 -5.32 -6.21
C ILE A 250 -11.25 -5.74 -7.00
N THR A 251 -11.58 -4.93 -8.00
CA THR A 251 -12.48 -5.31 -9.08
C THR A 251 -11.63 -5.50 -10.33
N TYR A 252 -11.50 -6.77 -10.79
CA TYR A 252 -10.66 -7.09 -11.94
C TYR A 252 -11.08 -6.32 -13.19
N LYS A 253 -10.09 -5.90 -13.99
CA LYS A 253 -10.20 -5.02 -15.16
C LYS A 253 -10.65 -3.59 -14.86
N LYS A 254 -10.92 -3.26 -13.59
CA LYS A 254 -11.40 -1.93 -13.16
C LYS A 254 -10.44 -1.23 -12.19
N THR A 255 -10.02 -1.93 -11.13
CA THR A 255 -9.11 -1.37 -10.13
C THR A 255 -7.73 -1.14 -10.73
N HIS A 256 -7.18 0.06 -10.50
CA HIS A 256 -5.84 0.45 -10.91
C HIS A 256 -4.86 0.42 -9.73
N ILE A 257 -3.62 0.08 -10.05
CA ILE A 257 -2.47 0.27 -9.17
C ILE A 257 -1.49 1.25 -9.82
N VAL A 258 -1.09 2.23 -9.04
CA VAL A 258 -0.05 3.21 -9.39
C VAL A 258 1.22 2.78 -8.69
N ILE A 259 2.27 2.43 -9.43
CA ILE A 259 3.56 2.03 -8.87
C ILE A 259 4.54 3.16 -9.10
N VAL A 260 5.10 3.69 -8.02
CA VAL A 260 6.05 4.82 -8.02
C VAL A 260 7.26 4.51 -7.16
N SER A 261 8.41 5.13 -7.46
CA SER A 261 9.59 4.99 -6.60
C SER A 261 9.37 5.68 -5.26
N LYS A 262 8.85 6.91 -5.28
CA LYS A 262 8.57 7.72 -4.09
C LYS A 262 7.30 8.52 -4.27
N VAL A 263 6.48 8.58 -3.22
CA VAL A 263 5.25 9.35 -3.20
C VAL A 263 5.53 10.81 -2.83
N SER A 264 4.87 11.73 -3.52
CA SER A 264 4.81 13.15 -3.14
C SER A 264 3.59 13.35 -2.23
N TRP A 265 3.82 13.44 -0.94
CA TRP A 265 2.75 13.61 0.05
C TRP A 265 2.32 15.08 0.12
N LEU A 266 1.02 15.33 0.06
CA LEU A 266 0.40 16.65 0.08
C LEU A 266 -0.61 16.73 1.22
N ASP A 267 -0.73 17.91 1.84
CA ASP A 267 -1.85 18.19 2.71
C ASP A 267 -3.17 18.20 1.92
N PRO A 268 -4.34 17.97 2.56
CA PRO A 268 -5.61 17.87 1.86
C PRO A 268 -6.01 19.14 1.08
N TYR A 269 -5.65 20.31 1.55
CA TYR A 269 -5.95 21.58 0.88
C TYR A 269 -5.15 21.70 -0.43
N THR A 270 -3.84 21.48 -0.38
CA THR A 270 -2.95 21.48 -1.55
C THR A 270 -3.38 20.40 -2.54
N TRP A 271 -3.71 19.20 -2.07
CA TRP A 271 -4.20 18.11 -2.93
C TRP A 271 -5.48 18.52 -3.67
N LYS A 272 -6.45 19.10 -2.96
CA LYS A 272 -7.73 19.54 -3.55
C LYS A 272 -7.55 20.66 -4.58
N ASN A 273 -6.65 21.61 -4.32
CA ASN A 273 -6.34 22.68 -5.27
C ASN A 273 -5.67 22.13 -6.54
N ASN A 274 -4.70 21.24 -6.38
CA ASN A 274 -4.06 20.57 -7.52
C ASN A 274 -5.06 19.74 -8.32
N SER A 275 -5.98 19.03 -7.67
CA SER A 275 -7.05 18.28 -8.33
C SER A 275 -7.91 19.19 -9.21
N LYS A 276 -8.33 20.36 -8.71
CA LYS A 276 -9.10 21.35 -9.47
C LYS A 276 -8.30 21.90 -10.67
N LEU A 277 -7.02 22.24 -10.47
CA LEU A 277 -6.16 22.74 -11.54
C LEU A 277 -6.02 21.71 -12.66
N ILE A 278 -5.78 20.44 -12.32
CA ILE A 278 -5.68 19.35 -13.30
C ILE A 278 -7.01 19.18 -14.04
N GLN A 279 -8.14 19.18 -13.34
CA GLN A 279 -9.46 19.07 -13.96
C GLN A 279 -9.71 20.20 -14.95
N ASN A 280 -9.35 21.46 -14.61
CA ASN A 280 -9.46 22.62 -15.49
C ASN A 280 -8.56 22.50 -16.73
N LEU A 281 -7.35 21.97 -16.60
CA LEU A 281 -6.47 21.72 -17.75
C LEU A 281 -7.10 20.77 -18.76
N PHE A 282 -7.81 19.71 -18.31
CA PHE A 282 -8.50 18.81 -19.21
C PHE A 282 -9.76 19.42 -19.84
N THR A 283 -10.47 20.30 -19.15
CA THR A 283 -11.63 20.99 -19.71
C THR A 283 -11.26 22.06 -20.74
N SER A 284 -10.09 22.68 -20.60
CA SER A 284 -9.59 23.70 -21.53
C SER A 284 -8.87 23.12 -22.77
N THR A 285 -8.36 21.90 -22.69
CA THR A 285 -7.71 21.25 -23.86
C THR A 285 -8.78 20.84 -24.88
N SER A 286 -8.73 21.41 -26.07
CA SER A 286 -9.67 21.16 -27.20
C SER A 286 -9.83 19.69 -27.57
N GLN A 287 -8.87 18.83 -27.22
CA GLN A 287 -8.92 17.39 -27.43
C GLN A 287 -9.91 16.65 -26.51
N VAL A 288 -10.29 17.25 -25.39
CA VAL A 288 -11.30 16.72 -24.44
C VAL A 288 -12.60 17.52 -24.51
N ALA A 289 -12.52 18.81 -24.78
CA ALA A 289 -13.65 19.75 -24.80
C ALA A 289 -14.63 19.58 -25.99
N GLY A 290 -14.20 18.95 -27.09
CA GLY A 290 -15.02 18.80 -28.31
C GLY A 290 -16.18 17.80 -28.22
N ASN A 291 -16.36 17.12 -27.09
CA ASN A 291 -17.43 16.12 -26.95
C ASN A 291 -17.89 16.03 -25.48
N ASN A 292 -19.08 16.46 -25.18
CA ASN A 292 -19.71 16.35 -23.85
C ASN A 292 -19.76 14.91 -23.27
N LYS A 293 -19.32 13.92 -24.07
CA LYS A 293 -19.24 12.50 -23.69
C LYS A 293 -17.91 12.09 -23.07
N ASN A 294 -16.88 12.92 -23.12
CA ASN A 294 -15.55 12.61 -22.57
C ASN A 294 -15.42 13.16 -21.16
N LYS A 295 -15.25 12.28 -20.16
CA LYS A 295 -15.04 12.67 -18.77
C LYS A 295 -13.70 12.12 -18.27
N VAL A 296 -12.86 12.99 -17.71
CA VAL A 296 -11.67 12.55 -16.97
C VAL A 296 -12.13 12.02 -15.62
N VAL A 297 -11.74 10.80 -15.31
CA VAL A 297 -12.14 10.07 -14.10
C VAL A 297 -11.02 10.10 -13.05
N ALA A 298 -9.77 9.99 -13.51
CA ALA A 298 -8.60 10.07 -12.65
C ALA A 298 -7.38 10.53 -13.43
N TYR A 299 -6.39 11.05 -12.71
CA TYR A 299 -5.11 11.44 -13.24
C TYR A 299 -3.99 10.98 -12.33
N TYR A 300 -2.98 10.34 -12.91
CA TYR A 300 -1.89 9.71 -12.19
C TYR A 300 -0.55 10.25 -12.66
N ARG A 301 0.28 10.69 -11.71
CA ARG A 301 1.68 11.07 -11.92
C ARG A 301 2.59 9.97 -11.42
N VAL A 302 3.40 9.42 -12.29
CA VAL A 302 4.28 8.29 -11.95
C VAL A 302 5.67 8.77 -11.56
N SER A 303 6.29 9.56 -12.41
CA SER A 303 7.57 10.24 -12.19
C SER A 303 7.69 11.43 -13.13
N LYS A 304 8.73 12.27 -12.94
CA LYS A 304 9.00 13.41 -13.85
C LYS A 304 9.42 12.96 -15.25
N ASP A 305 10.04 11.79 -15.35
CA ASP A 305 10.62 11.27 -16.59
C ASP A 305 9.67 10.32 -17.34
N ARG A 306 8.42 10.20 -16.88
CA ARG A 306 7.42 9.36 -17.50
C ARG A 306 6.13 10.14 -17.73
N PRO A 307 5.41 9.83 -18.84
CA PRO A 307 4.12 10.44 -19.09
C PRO A 307 3.16 10.23 -17.92
N SER A 308 2.39 11.26 -17.62
CA SER A 308 1.24 11.15 -16.72
C SER A 308 0.12 10.36 -17.41
N VAL A 309 -0.75 9.77 -16.63
CA VAL A 309 -1.80 8.89 -17.12
C VAL A 309 -3.16 9.45 -16.72
N ALA A 310 -4.04 9.70 -17.68
CA ALA A 310 -5.43 10.04 -17.43
C ALA A 310 -6.34 8.84 -17.73
N LEU A 311 -7.22 8.51 -16.79
CA LEU A 311 -8.33 7.60 -17.02
C LEU A 311 -9.51 8.40 -17.56
N ILE A 312 -9.91 8.14 -18.79
CA ILE A 312 -10.94 8.89 -19.49
C ILE A 312 -12.11 7.96 -19.86
N ARG A 313 -13.30 8.35 -19.48
CA ARG A 313 -14.55 7.72 -19.94
C ARG A 313 -15.05 8.41 -21.19
N ARG A 314 -15.26 7.65 -22.27
CA ARG A 314 -15.85 8.08 -23.55
C ARG A 314 -17.12 7.26 -23.82
N GLY A 315 -18.27 7.82 -23.48
CA GLY A 315 -19.51 7.04 -23.41
C GLY A 315 -19.42 5.99 -22.31
N GLU A 316 -19.59 4.72 -22.67
CA GLU A 316 -19.48 3.58 -21.75
C GLU A 316 -18.09 2.93 -21.72
N ILE A 317 -17.13 3.44 -22.52
CA ILE A 317 -15.81 2.84 -22.70
C ILE A 317 -14.78 3.67 -21.92
N PHE A 318 -13.89 2.97 -21.22
CA PHE A 318 -12.77 3.60 -20.53
C PHE A 318 -11.50 3.51 -21.38
N TYR A 319 -10.70 4.57 -21.30
CA TYR A 319 -9.41 4.71 -21.95
C TYR A 319 -8.36 5.13 -20.95
N ARG A 320 -7.16 4.63 -21.12
CA ARG A 320 -5.95 5.08 -20.45
C ARG A 320 -5.18 5.93 -21.46
N ASP A 321 -5.26 7.26 -21.29
CA ASP A 321 -4.57 8.23 -22.13
C ASP A 321 -3.27 8.64 -21.43
N TYR A 322 -2.18 8.70 -22.19
CA TYR A 322 -0.85 9.06 -21.69
C TYR A 322 -0.52 10.46 -22.16
N TRP A 323 -0.05 11.30 -21.22
CA TRP A 323 0.13 12.73 -21.43
C TRP A 323 1.52 13.18 -20.99
N ASP A 324 2.14 14.03 -21.82
CA ASP A 324 3.35 14.73 -21.48
C ASP A 324 3.01 16.10 -20.88
N GLU A 325 3.57 16.40 -19.71
CA GLU A 325 3.41 17.70 -19.05
C GLU A 325 4.47 18.63 -19.60
N THR A 326 4.08 19.60 -20.41
CA THR A 326 4.97 20.59 -21.03
C THR A 326 4.71 21.99 -20.47
N ASN A 327 5.64 22.92 -20.67
CA ASN A 327 5.44 24.34 -20.30
C ASN A 327 4.23 24.99 -21.00
N LYS A 328 3.71 24.37 -22.09
CA LYS A 328 2.54 24.82 -22.83
C LYS A 328 1.24 24.08 -22.45
N GLY A 329 1.29 23.21 -21.44
CA GLY A 329 0.17 22.39 -20.99
C GLY A 329 0.35 20.91 -21.28
N LEU A 330 -0.75 20.16 -21.35
CA LEU A 330 -0.78 18.72 -21.54
C LEU A 330 -0.78 18.36 -23.04
N LYS A 331 0.18 17.54 -23.47
CA LYS A 331 0.24 16.97 -24.83
C LYS A 331 -0.07 15.47 -24.77
N LYS A 332 -1.13 15.04 -25.44
CA LYS A 332 -1.46 13.60 -25.51
C LYS A 332 -0.45 12.86 -26.39
N LEU A 333 0.08 11.76 -25.88
CA LEU A 333 1.05 10.92 -26.57
C LEU A 333 0.43 9.66 -27.14
N LEU A 334 -0.48 9.03 -26.38
CA LEU A 334 -1.01 7.71 -26.67
C LEU A 334 -2.38 7.55 -26.02
N SER A 335 -3.22 6.70 -26.59
CA SER A 335 -4.52 6.29 -26.02
C SER A 335 -4.66 4.78 -26.11
N GLU A 336 -5.00 4.16 -25.01
CA GLU A 336 -5.24 2.71 -24.91
C GLU A 336 -6.67 2.47 -24.46
N ARG A 337 -7.42 1.71 -25.25
CA ARG A 337 -8.78 1.28 -24.87
C ARG A 337 -8.70 0.22 -23.78
N LEU A 338 -9.49 0.41 -22.73
CA LEU A 338 -9.61 -0.53 -21.62
C LEU A 338 -10.90 -1.34 -21.78
N ASN A 339 -10.79 -2.64 -21.95
CA ASN A 339 -11.95 -3.56 -22.11
C ASN A 339 -12.32 -4.21 -20.78
#